data_905c6bf4aa88f876499e79c5bab02399
#
_entry.id   905c6bf4aa88f876499e79c5bab02399
#
_cell.length_a   1.000
_cell.length_b   1.000
_cell.length_c   1.000
_cell.angle_alpha   90.00
_cell.angle_beta   90.00
_cell.angle_gamma   90.00
#
_symmetry.space_group_name_H-M   'P 1'
#
loop_
_entity.id
_entity.type
_entity.pdbx_description
1 polymer ?
#
loop_
_entity_poly.entity_id
_entity_poly.type
_entity_poly.pdbx_seq_one_letter_code
_entity_poly.pdbx_strand_id
1 'polypeptide(L)'
;RDDIVGVHLDLDSGTKTCTFTKNGSTSGSAVNLTANHTGKFVLPVSIGNSSSATANWDFNFGSPSYSISSANADDNGHGSFEYPPNISSTSYYALCTKNLAEYG
;
A
#
# COMPACT_ATOMS: atom_id res chain seq x y z
N ARG A 1 -8.25 -5.41 15.53
CA ARG A 1 -9.42 -4.83 14.86
C ARG A 1 -9.10 -3.39 14.54
N ASP A 2 -9.53 -2.93 13.38
CA ASP A 2 -9.35 -1.56 12.89
C ASP A 2 -7.88 -1.14 12.63
N ASP A 3 -6.97 -2.10 12.47
CA ASP A 3 -5.60 -1.81 12.03
C ASP A 3 -5.59 -1.51 10.52
N ILE A 4 -4.82 -0.51 10.14
CA ILE A 4 -4.59 -0.14 8.75
C ILE A 4 -3.23 -0.65 8.32
N VAL A 5 -3.23 -1.47 7.27
CA VAL A 5 -2.00 -2.01 6.67
C VAL A 5 -1.74 -1.29 5.36
N GLY A 6 -0.59 -0.65 5.27
CA GLY A 6 -0.07 -0.09 4.02
C GLY A 6 0.83 -1.09 3.31
N VAL A 7 0.72 -1.13 1.98
CA VAL A 7 1.58 -1.93 1.10
C VAL A 7 2.30 -0.99 0.15
N HIS A 8 3.62 -0.96 0.23
CA HIS A 8 4.47 -0.03 -0.50
C HIS A 8 5.41 -0.83 -1.41
N LEU A 9 5.28 -0.62 -2.72
CA LEU A 9 6.10 -1.28 -3.72
C LEU A 9 7.12 -0.29 -4.30
N ASP A 10 8.39 -0.61 -4.16
CA ASP A 10 9.49 0.06 -4.86
C ASP A 10 9.94 -0.83 -6.02
N LEU A 11 9.67 -0.37 -7.23
CA LEU A 11 9.97 -1.09 -8.46
C LEU A 11 11.04 -0.41 -9.30
N ASP A 12 11.47 0.79 -8.89
CA ASP A 12 12.43 1.62 -9.63
C ASP A 12 13.85 1.43 -9.13
N SER A 13 14.03 1.16 -7.85
CA SER A 13 15.34 0.90 -7.26
C SER A 13 15.98 -0.37 -7.81
N GLY A 14 17.32 -0.44 -7.77
CA GLY A 14 18.06 -1.64 -8.20
C GLY A 14 17.65 -2.90 -7.43
N THR A 15 17.35 -2.76 -6.14
CA THR A 15 16.68 -3.80 -5.34
C THR A 15 15.20 -3.46 -5.24
N LYS A 16 14.36 -4.23 -5.92
CA LYS A 16 12.92 -4.06 -5.88
C LYS A 16 12.36 -4.61 -4.58
N THR A 17 11.53 -3.84 -3.89
CA THR A 17 11.05 -4.21 -2.56
C THR A 17 9.54 -4.02 -2.39
N CYS A 18 8.98 -4.83 -1.48
CA CYS A 18 7.68 -4.60 -0.89
C CYS A 18 7.85 -4.34 0.61
N THR A 19 7.40 -3.20 1.06
CA THR A 19 7.44 -2.82 2.48
C THR A 19 6.00 -2.73 3.01
N PHE A 20 5.80 -3.22 4.22
CA PHE A 20 4.52 -3.12 4.90
C PHE A 20 4.58 -2.09 6.00
N THR A 21 3.49 -1.37 6.18
CA THR A 21 3.28 -0.52 7.36
C THR A 21 2.04 -0.97 8.12
N LYS A 22 2.06 -0.76 9.41
CA LYS A 22 0.89 -0.93 10.28
C LYS A 22 0.65 0.38 11.00
N ASN A 23 -0.54 0.95 10.82
CA ASN A 23 -0.93 2.22 11.42
C ASN A 23 0.12 3.33 11.19
N GLY A 24 0.60 3.44 9.94
CA GLY A 24 1.60 4.43 9.53
C GLY A 24 3.06 4.11 9.88
N SER A 25 3.33 3.08 10.66
CA SER A 25 4.70 2.68 11.04
C SER A 25 5.16 1.45 10.27
N THR A 26 6.42 1.43 9.82
CA THR A 26 6.99 0.26 9.14
C THR A 26 6.90 -0.98 10.02
N SER A 27 6.43 -2.07 9.44
CA SER A 27 6.21 -3.35 10.12
C SER A 27 7.05 -4.45 9.46
N GLY A 28 8.07 -4.90 10.18
CA GLY A 28 9.00 -5.91 9.69
C GLY A 28 10.02 -5.36 8.69
N SER A 29 10.79 -6.26 8.09
CA SER A 29 11.76 -5.94 7.05
C SER A 29 11.12 -5.91 5.67
N ALA A 30 11.63 -5.06 4.78
CA ALA A 30 11.21 -5.06 3.39
C ALA A 30 11.48 -6.42 2.73
N VAL A 31 10.52 -6.88 1.95
CA VAL A 31 10.63 -8.12 1.17
C VAL A 31 11.35 -7.82 -0.15
N ASN A 32 12.46 -8.50 -0.42
CA ASN A 32 13.16 -8.37 -1.69
C ASN A 32 12.42 -9.11 -2.79
N LEU A 33 12.01 -8.38 -3.82
CA LEU A 33 11.27 -8.90 -4.97
C LEU A 33 12.15 -9.12 -6.22
N THR A 34 13.40 -8.65 -6.19
CA THR A 34 14.28 -8.58 -7.37
C THR A 34 14.43 -9.92 -8.10
N ALA A 35 14.61 -11.01 -7.34
CA ALA A 35 14.82 -12.35 -7.91
C ALA A 35 13.58 -12.93 -8.59
N ASN A 36 12.39 -12.49 -8.21
CA ASN A 36 11.12 -13.05 -8.67
C ASN A 36 10.32 -12.07 -9.55
N HIS A 37 10.92 -10.93 -9.88
CA HIS A 37 10.27 -9.90 -10.66
C HIS A 37 10.33 -10.24 -12.16
N THR A 38 9.19 -10.62 -12.72
CA THR A 38 9.02 -10.93 -14.15
C THR A 38 8.27 -9.82 -14.91
N GLY A 39 8.25 -8.60 -14.38
CA GLY A 39 7.53 -7.46 -14.97
C GLY A 39 6.03 -7.43 -14.70
N LYS A 40 5.50 -8.37 -13.94
CA LYS A 40 4.08 -8.39 -13.53
C LYS A 40 3.99 -8.56 -12.02
N PHE A 41 3.10 -7.78 -11.40
CA PHE A 41 2.79 -7.91 -9.98
C PHE A 41 1.34 -8.28 -9.79
N VAL A 42 1.11 -9.16 -8.85
CA VAL A 42 -0.19 -9.40 -8.22
C VAL A 42 -0.02 -9.12 -6.75
N LEU A 43 -0.97 -8.43 -6.15
CA LEU A 43 -1.04 -8.26 -4.71
C LEU A 43 -1.89 -9.40 -4.14
N PRO A 44 -1.28 -10.47 -3.60
CA PRO A 44 -2.05 -11.50 -2.93
C PRO A 44 -2.47 -10.98 -1.57
N VAL A 45 -3.75 -11.05 -1.27
CA VAL A 45 -4.27 -10.81 0.07
C VAL A 45 -4.74 -12.13 0.63
N SER A 46 -4.12 -12.54 1.73
CA SER A 46 -4.55 -13.73 2.46
C SER A 46 -5.15 -13.30 3.79
N ILE A 47 -6.37 -13.72 4.03
CA ILE A 47 -7.08 -13.49 5.28
C ILE A 47 -6.99 -14.79 6.07
N GLY A 48 -6.12 -14.80 7.08
CA GLY A 48 -6.06 -15.86 8.06
C GLY A 48 -7.05 -15.58 9.19
N ASN A 49 -7.88 -16.58 9.48
CA ASN A 49 -8.86 -16.50 10.57
C ASN A 49 -8.65 -17.73 11.47
N SER A 50 -8.64 -17.55 12.78
CA SER A 50 -8.85 -18.63 13.71
C SER A 50 -10.35 -18.94 13.77
N SER A 51 -10.71 -20.18 13.82
CA SER A 51 -11.97 -20.86 13.53
C SER A 51 -13.32 -20.23 13.93
N SER A 52 -13.38 -19.03 14.46
CA SER A 52 -14.62 -18.41 14.94
C SER A 52 -14.73 -16.90 14.68
N ALA A 53 -13.80 -16.29 14.00
CA ALA A 53 -13.82 -14.83 13.74
C ALA A 53 -14.05 -14.53 12.26
N THR A 54 -14.97 -13.61 11.97
CA THR A 54 -15.11 -13.01 10.64
C THR A 54 -14.10 -11.87 10.52
N ALA A 55 -13.27 -11.92 9.46
CA ALA A 55 -12.41 -10.81 9.10
C ALA A 55 -13.02 -10.10 7.88
N ASN A 56 -13.23 -8.78 8.01
CA ASN A 56 -13.63 -7.93 6.91
C ASN A 56 -12.43 -7.07 6.52
N TRP A 57 -12.24 -6.89 5.22
CA TRP A 57 -11.18 -6.07 4.67
C TRP A 57 -11.76 -5.07 3.70
N ASP A 58 -11.39 -3.81 3.88
CA ASP A 58 -11.66 -2.74 2.93
C ASP A 58 -10.35 -2.34 2.26
N PHE A 59 -10.38 -2.19 0.94
CA PHE A 59 -9.21 -1.79 0.15
C PHE A 59 -9.30 -0.32 -0.23
N ASN A 60 -8.18 0.38 -0.08
CA ASN A 60 -8.05 1.77 -0.50
C ASN A 60 -6.89 1.91 -1.49
N PHE A 61 -7.23 2.21 -2.74
CA PHE A 61 -6.29 2.56 -3.81
C PHE A 61 -6.27 4.07 -4.09
N GLY A 62 -6.69 4.88 -3.11
CA GLY A 62 -6.73 6.34 -3.21
C GLY A 62 -8.14 6.93 -3.17
N SER A 63 -9.19 6.12 -3.22
CA SER A 63 -10.57 6.55 -3.07
C SER A 63 -11.31 5.58 -2.14
N PRO A 64 -11.15 5.75 -0.81
CA PRO A 64 -11.74 4.82 0.15
C PRO A 64 -13.27 4.88 0.12
N SER A 65 -13.90 3.70 0.22
CA SER A 65 -15.35 3.56 0.39
C SER A 65 -15.80 3.69 1.86
N TYR A 66 -14.85 3.84 2.75
CA TYR A 66 -15.04 3.98 4.20
C TYR A 66 -14.51 5.33 4.70
N SER A 67 -14.91 5.72 5.90
CA SER A 67 -14.46 6.98 6.50
C SER A 67 -13.03 6.86 6.99
N ILE A 68 -12.21 7.86 6.67
CA ILE A 68 -10.86 8.06 7.19
C ILE A 68 -10.82 9.37 7.98
N SER A 69 -9.93 9.48 8.97
CA SER A 69 -9.79 10.68 9.80
C SER A 69 -8.79 11.67 9.22
N SER A 70 -7.89 11.21 8.37
CA SER A 70 -6.88 12.03 7.69
C SER A 70 -6.99 11.83 6.18
N ALA A 71 -6.72 12.87 5.42
CA ALA A 71 -6.78 12.84 3.95
C ALA A 71 -5.39 13.11 3.39
N ASN A 72 -4.46 12.16 3.60
CA ASN A 72 -3.11 12.27 3.07
C ASN A 72 -3.09 11.88 1.60
N ALA A 73 -2.61 12.77 0.75
CA ALA A 73 -2.36 12.49 -0.66
C ALA A 73 -0.92 12.02 -0.88
N ASP A 74 -0.65 11.43 -2.05
CA ASP A 74 0.69 11.16 -2.53
C ASP A 74 1.39 12.45 -3.04
N ASP A 75 2.63 12.35 -3.50
CA ASP A 75 3.40 13.51 -3.97
C ASP A 75 2.84 14.14 -5.26
N ASN A 76 1.99 13.44 -6.00
CA ASN A 76 1.24 13.98 -7.13
C ASN A 76 -0.04 14.70 -6.70
N GLY A 77 -0.36 14.72 -5.40
CA GLY A 77 -1.58 15.28 -4.85
C GLY A 77 -2.81 14.41 -5.10
N HIS A 78 -2.62 13.11 -5.36
CA HIS A 78 -3.68 12.15 -5.63
C HIS A 78 -3.85 11.15 -4.51
N GLY A 79 -5.03 10.57 -4.46
CA GLY A 79 -5.39 9.63 -3.42
C GLY A 79 -5.80 10.30 -2.12
N SER A 80 -6.39 9.49 -1.23
CA SER A 80 -6.80 9.90 0.11
C SER A 80 -6.56 8.72 1.04
N PHE A 81 -5.60 8.86 1.96
CA PHE A 81 -5.14 7.80 2.86
C PHE A 81 -5.17 8.27 4.30
N GLU A 82 -5.40 7.35 5.23
CA GLU A 82 -5.34 7.63 6.67
C GLU A 82 -3.94 8.03 7.12
N TYR A 83 -2.91 7.37 6.56
CA TYR A 83 -1.50 7.66 6.81
C TYR A 83 -0.79 8.10 5.53
N PRO A 84 0.24 8.95 5.62
CA PRO A 84 1.02 9.36 4.45
C PRO A 84 1.54 8.14 3.68
N PRO A 85 1.41 8.13 2.35
CA PRO A 85 1.95 7.03 1.53
C PRO A 85 3.47 6.98 1.52
N ASN A 86 4.14 8.11 1.77
CA ASN A 86 5.61 8.19 1.80
C ASN A 86 6.15 7.59 3.10
N ILE A 87 7.14 6.72 2.98
CA ILE A 87 7.83 6.11 4.12
C ILE A 87 9.35 6.25 3.95
N SER A 88 10.05 6.49 5.06
CA SER A 88 11.52 6.57 5.08
C SER A 88 12.11 7.50 4.01
N SER A 89 11.50 8.65 3.78
CA SER A 89 11.87 9.64 2.75
C SER A 89 11.81 9.13 1.31
N THR A 90 11.12 8.04 1.06
CA THR A 90 10.82 7.53 -0.28
C THR A 90 9.40 7.93 -0.66
N SER A 91 9.26 8.51 -1.86
CA SER A 91 7.96 8.84 -2.42
C SER A 91 7.28 7.59 -2.97
N TYR A 92 6.01 7.42 -2.61
CA TYR A 92 5.16 6.38 -3.16
C TYR A 92 3.89 7.03 -3.74
N TYR A 93 3.44 6.49 -4.85
CA TYR A 93 2.30 7.01 -5.58
C TYR A 93 1.10 6.07 -5.46
N ALA A 94 -0.07 6.64 -5.33
CA ALA A 94 -1.31 5.88 -5.25
C ALA A 94 -1.52 5.07 -6.53
N LEU A 95 -1.83 3.79 -6.40
CA LEU A 95 -2.26 2.95 -7.52
C LEU A 95 -3.72 3.29 -7.88
N CYS A 96 -3.94 4.49 -8.37
CA CYS A 96 -5.26 4.99 -8.74
C CYS A 96 -5.33 5.35 -10.23
N THR A 97 -6.55 5.39 -10.76
CA THR A 97 -6.78 5.68 -12.17
C THR A 97 -6.24 7.03 -12.59
N LYS A 98 -6.17 8.00 -11.68
CA LYS A 98 -5.68 9.34 -11.98
C LYS A 98 -4.17 9.34 -12.20
N ASN A 99 -3.40 8.69 -11.33
CA ASN A 99 -1.97 8.51 -11.55
C ASN A 99 -1.69 7.68 -12.82
N LEU A 100 -2.46 6.62 -13.05
CA LEU A 100 -2.32 5.81 -14.25
C LEU A 100 -2.63 6.59 -15.55
N ALA A 101 -3.56 7.53 -15.51
CA ALA A 101 -3.91 8.36 -16.67
C ALA A 101 -2.85 9.43 -16.97
N GLU A 102 -2.19 9.96 -15.94
CA GLU A 102 -1.23 11.05 -16.10
C GLU A 102 0.22 10.54 -16.29
N TYR A 103 0.56 9.41 -15.67
CA TYR A 103 1.95 8.92 -15.57
C TYR A 103 2.12 7.45 -15.97
N GLY A 104 1.04 6.76 -16.30
CA GLY A 104 1.04 5.34 -16.68
C GLY A 104 1.42 5.06 -18.14
#